data_b4d174ba49d724747b7c57271c0e9b14
#
_entry.id   b4d174ba49d724747b7c57271c0e9b14
#
_cell.length_a   1.000
_cell.length_b   1.000
_cell.length_c   1.000
_cell.angle_alpha   90.00
_cell.angle_beta   90.00
_cell.angle_gamma   90.00
#
_symmetry.space_group_name_H-M   'P 1'
#
loop_
_entity.id
_entity.type
_entity.pdbx_description
1 polymer ?
#
loop_
_entity_poly.entity_id
_entity_poly.type
_entity_poly.pdbx_seq_one_letter_code
_entity_poly.pdbx_strand_id
1 'polypeptide(L)'
;MIKEAIVKIVGKEDLTYNEAYDVINEIMSGETSATQNAAFLAALSTKSTTAETTDEIAGCAAAMRDHALKCETGMEIFEIVGTGGDGSNSFNISTTSALVAAAGGMKVAKHGNRAASSKCGTADCLEALGVNIQQDPEKCVELLNEVGMCFFFAQKYHTSMKYVGPIRKELGIRTVFNILGPLTNPGSPKMQLLGVYDEYLVQPLAQVLMNLGVKRGMVVYGQDRLDEISLSAPTTVCEFKDGWMKNYVIKPEDFGMERCTKADLVGGLPEENAKITRDILAGAQGPKRNAVLLNAGASLYIGGKAASFADGVKLAAELIDSGKALQTLEKLIELSNK
;
A
#
# COMPACT_ATOMS: atom_id res chain seq x y z
N MET A 1 3.57 -12.79 -27.69
CA MET A 1 3.13 -13.30 -26.35
C MET A 1 1.70 -12.91 -26.00
N ILE A 2 1.30 -11.61 -26.08
CA ILE A 2 -0.06 -11.17 -25.62
C ILE A 2 -1.23 -11.88 -26.32
N LYS A 3 -1.13 -12.18 -27.63
CA LYS A 3 -2.20 -12.86 -28.37
C LYS A 3 -2.43 -14.29 -27.89
N GLU A 4 -1.34 -15.02 -27.68
CA GLU A 4 -1.37 -16.40 -27.16
C GLU A 4 -1.93 -16.42 -25.74
N ALA A 5 -1.51 -15.48 -24.90
CA ALA A 5 -2.02 -15.33 -23.53
C ALA A 5 -3.53 -15.04 -23.51
N ILE A 6 -4.03 -14.15 -24.39
CA ILE A 6 -5.47 -13.88 -24.49
C ILE A 6 -6.25 -15.16 -24.87
N VAL A 7 -5.76 -15.92 -25.85
CA VAL A 7 -6.41 -17.19 -26.25
C VAL A 7 -6.48 -18.17 -25.09
N LYS A 8 -5.37 -18.32 -24.35
CA LYS A 8 -5.26 -19.19 -23.18
C LYS A 8 -6.26 -18.80 -22.07
N ILE A 9 -6.30 -17.49 -21.72
CA ILE A 9 -7.20 -16.97 -20.69
C ILE A 9 -8.68 -17.10 -21.09
N VAL A 10 -9.02 -16.84 -22.34
CA VAL A 10 -10.38 -17.02 -22.87
C VAL A 10 -10.80 -18.51 -22.78
N GLY A 11 -9.84 -19.42 -22.97
CA GLY A 11 -10.01 -20.87 -22.74
C GLY A 11 -10.11 -21.27 -21.26
N LYS A 12 -10.07 -20.29 -20.33
CA LYS A 12 -10.11 -20.50 -18.87
C LYS A 12 -8.87 -21.21 -18.31
N GLU A 13 -7.75 -21.12 -19.00
CA GLU A 13 -6.46 -21.62 -18.54
C GLU A 13 -5.69 -20.51 -17.80
N ASP A 14 -4.91 -20.92 -16.80
CA ASP A 14 -4.07 -20.01 -16.03
C ASP A 14 -2.77 -19.71 -16.77
N LEU A 15 -2.29 -18.48 -16.67
CA LEU A 15 -0.95 -18.14 -17.11
C LEU A 15 0.08 -18.58 -16.06
N THR A 16 1.23 -19.01 -16.54
CA THR A 16 2.41 -19.16 -15.68
C THR A 16 2.96 -17.77 -15.32
N TYR A 17 3.82 -17.74 -14.29
CA TYR A 17 4.56 -16.53 -13.93
C TYR A 17 5.27 -15.87 -15.13
N ASN A 18 5.96 -16.67 -15.95
CA ASN A 18 6.71 -16.15 -17.10
C ASN A 18 5.77 -15.61 -18.19
N GLU A 19 4.68 -16.29 -18.50
CA GLU A 19 3.70 -15.80 -19.48
C GLU A 19 3.08 -14.46 -19.02
N ALA A 20 2.71 -14.33 -17.74
CA ALA A 20 2.17 -13.10 -17.19
C ALA A 20 3.22 -11.96 -17.18
N TYR A 21 4.45 -12.28 -16.81
CA TYR A 21 5.59 -11.35 -16.88
C TYR A 21 5.80 -10.84 -18.30
N ASP A 22 5.91 -11.74 -19.29
CA ASP A 22 6.19 -11.37 -20.67
C ASP A 22 5.09 -10.50 -21.28
N VAL A 23 3.82 -10.79 -20.98
CA VAL A 23 2.70 -9.96 -21.46
C VAL A 23 2.76 -8.55 -20.90
N ILE A 24 2.98 -8.41 -19.59
CA ILE A 24 3.08 -7.08 -18.97
C ILE A 24 4.34 -6.36 -19.48
N ASN A 25 5.44 -7.08 -19.69
CA ASN A 25 6.64 -6.50 -20.28
C ASN A 25 6.39 -5.93 -21.70
N GLU A 26 5.68 -6.66 -22.58
CA GLU A 26 5.27 -6.14 -23.91
C GLU A 26 4.37 -4.90 -23.79
N ILE A 27 3.40 -4.92 -22.84
CA ILE A 27 2.51 -3.79 -22.60
C ILE A 27 3.30 -2.56 -22.11
N MET A 28 4.16 -2.74 -21.10
CA MET A 28 4.95 -1.64 -20.52
C MET A 28 6.02 -1.10 -21.44
N SER A 29 6.46 -1.89 -22.44
CA SER A 29 7.35 -1.45 -23.54
C SER A 29 6.60 -0.70 -24.66
N GLY A 30 5.25 -0.75 -24.66
CA GLY A 30 4.42 -0.12 -25.71
C GLY A 30 4.40 -0.93 -27.02
N GLU A 31 4.70 -2.22 -26.97
CA GLU A 31 4.76 -3.12 -28.14
C GLU A 31 3.38 -3.69 -28.52
N THR A 32 2.35 -3.41 -27.71
CA THR A 32 1.00 -3.93 -27.88
C THR A 32 0.00 -2.83 -28.21
N SER A 33 -1.09 -3.20 -28.89
CA SER A 33 -2.15 -2.24 -29.19
C SER A 33 -3.11 -2.04 -28.02
N ALA A 34 -3.82 -0.89 -27.99
CA ALA A 34 -4.85 -0.63 -26.97
C ALA A 34 -5.94 -1.72 -26.94
N THR A 35 -6.33 -2.25 -28.12
CA THR A 35 -7.30 -3.33 -28.24
C THR A 35 -6.80 -4.63 -27.58
N GLN A 36 -5.52 -4.98 -27.78
CA GLN A 36 -4.91 -6.15 -27.15
C GLN A 36 -4.85 -5.98 -25.64
N ASN A 37 -4.43 -4.80 -25.17
CA ASN A 37 -4.35 -4.50 -23.75
C ASN A 37 -5.74 -4.58 -23.09
N ALA A 38 -6.77 -3.98 -23.70
CA ALA A 38 -8.14 -4.05 -23.20
C ALA A 38 -8.65 -5.50 -23.13
N ALA A 39 -8.44 -6.28 -24.21
CA ALA A 39 -8.86 -7.68 -24.26
C ALA A 39 -8.15 -8.52 -23.17
N PHE A 40 -6.83 -8.36 -23.01
CA PHE A 40 -6.05 -9.05 -21.98
C PHE A 40 -6.58 -8.74 -20.58
N LEU A 41 -6.73 -7.45 -20.25
CA LEU A 41 -7.18 -7.02 -18.93
C LEU A 41 -8.60 -7.52 -18.61
N ALA A 42 -9.53 -7.41 -19.56
CA ALA A 42 -10.90 -7.88 -19.36
C ALA A 42 -10.97 -9.40 -19.25
N ALA A 43 -10.24 -10.14 -20.09
CA ALA A 43 -10.21 -11.61 -20.04
C ALA A 43 -9.62 -12.11 -18.71
N LEU A 44 -8.50 -11.54 -18.27
CA LEU A 44 -7.84 -11.90 -17.01
C LEU A 44 -8.75 -11.66 -15.81
N SER A 45 -9.42 -10.50 -15.75
CA SER A 45 -10.33 -10.14 -14.66
C SER A 45 -11.60 -11.02 -14.59
N THR A 46 -11.95 -11.69 -15.68
CA THR A 46 -13.18 -12.51 -15.79
C THR A 46 -12.89 -14.01 -15.95
N LYS A 47 -11.64 -14.40 -15.88
CA LYS A 47 -11.21 -15.78 -16.04
C LYS A 47 -11.80 -16.69 -14.96
N SER A 48 -11.77 -16.24 -13.71
CA SER A 48 -12.31 -16.95 -12.55
C SER A 48 -13.28 -16.06 -11.75
N THR A 49 -13.93 -16.66 -10.76
CA THR A 49 -14.86 -15.96 -9.86
C THR A 49 -14.17 -15.23 -8.71
N THR A 50 -12.89 -15.49 -8.47
CA THR A 50 -12.18 -14.96 -7.30
C THR A 50 -11.10 -13.94 -7.69
N ALA A 51 -10.08 -14.36 -8.39
CA ALA A 51 -8.98 -13.45 -8.78
C ALA A 51 -8.08 -14.14 -9.81
N GLU A 52 -7.07 -13.38 -10.22
CA GLU A 52 -5.88 -13.90 -10.85
C GLU A 52 -5.12 -14.84 -9.89
N THR A 53 -4.38 -15.79 -10.42
CA THR A 53 -3.56 -16.70 -9.61
C THR A 53 -2.35 -15.97 -9.01
N THR A 54 -1.74 -16.54 -7.97
CA THR A 54 -0.52 -15.98 -7.36
C THR A 54 0.62 -15.83 -8.37
N ASP A 55 0.75 -16.76 -9.31
CA ASP A 55 1.77 -16.72 -10.36
C ASP A 55 1.50 -15.59 -11.36
N GLU A 56 0.25 -15.42 -11.78
CA GLU A 56 -0.18 -14.32 -12.66
C GLU A 56 0.08 -12.97 -12.01
N ILE A 57 -0.32 -12.78 -10.75
CA ILE A 57 -0.10 -11.53 -10.01
C ILE A 57 1.40 -11.27 -9.83
N ALA A 58 2.16 -12.29 -9.44
CA ALA A 58 3.60 -12.14 -9.20
C ALA A 58 4.37 -11.81 -10.49
N GLY A 59 4.04 -12.47 -11.60
CA GLY A 59 4.63 -12.19 -12.91
C GLY A 59 4.32 -10.76 -13.37
N CYS A 60 3.05 -10.33 -13.27
CA CYS A 60 2.64 -8.97 -13.60
C CYS A 60 3.38 -7.93 -12.73
N ALA A 61 3.49 -8.16 -11.42
CA ALA A 61 4.17 -7.26 -10.50
C ALA A 61 5.68 -7.16 -10.78
N ALA A 62 6.33 -8.29 -11.08
CA ALA A 62 7.75 -8.33 -11.40
C ALA A 62 8.07 -7.54 -12.66
N ALA A 63 7.31 -7.72 -13.74
CA ALA A 63 7.47 -6.94 -14.96
C ALA A 63 7.28 -5.43 -14.71
N MET A 64 6.28 -5.02 -13.94
CA MET A 64 6.10 -3.62 -13.57
C MET A 64 7.27 -3.05 -12.77
N ARG A 65 7.84 -3.83 -11.84
CA ARG A 65 9.04 -3.42 -11.08
C ARG A 65 10.24 -3.20 -11.98
N ASP A 66 10.40 -4.02 -13.03
CA ASP A 66 11.52 -3.89 -13.96
C ASP A 66 11.40 -2.66 -14.87
N HIS A 67 10.17 -2.19 -15.14
CA HIS A 67 9.91 -0.95 -15.86
C HIS A 67 9.83 0.30 -14.96
N ALA A 68 9.91 0.15 -13.65
CA ALA A 68 9.91 1.28 -12.73
C ALA A 68 11.27 1.99 -12.69
N LEU A 69 11.26 3.29 -12.43
CA LEU A 69 12.46 4.01 -12.02
C LEU A 69 12.91 3.44 -10.67
N LYS A 70 13.97 2.65 -10.67
CA LYS A 70 14.45 1.97 -9.45
C LYS A 70 15.08 2.95 -8.47
N CYS A 71 14.87 2.71 -7.18
CA CYS A 71 15.52 3.42 -6.11
C CYS A 71 16.26 2.42 -5.21
N GLU A 72 17.56 2.28 -5.42
CA GLU A 72 18.41 1.41 -4.59
C GLU A 72 18.75 2.14 -3.28
N THR A 73 18.01 1.84 -2.24
CA THR A 73 18.15 2.54 -0.96
C THR A 73 19.36 2.07 -0.14
N GLY A 74 19.85 0.87 -0.38
CA GLY A 74 20.87 0.22 0.47
C GLY A 74 20.40 -0.10 1.89
N MET A 75 19.11 0.04 2.18
CA MET A 75 18.50 -0.11 3.50
C MET A 75 17.40 -1.17 3.49
N GLU A 76 17.14 -1.80 4.64
CA GLU A 76 15.91 -2.58 4.82
C GLU A 76 14.74 -1.63 5.06
N ILE A 77 13.98 -1.38 4.00
CA ILE A 77 12.83 -0.48 4.04
C ILE A 77 11.53 -1.22 4.33
N PHE A 78 10.58 -0.47 4.90
CA PHE A 78 9.23 -0.89 5.20
C PHE A 78 8.23 -0.09 4.37
N GLU A 79 7.15 -0.73 3.97
CA GLU A 79 5.99 -0.08 3.34
C GLU A 79 4.70 -0.35 4.11
N ILE A 80 3.86 0.67 4.22
CA ILE A 80 2.46 0.56 4.63
C ILE A 80 1.58 1.15 3.54
N VAL A 81 0.66 0.34 3.01
CA VAL A 81 -0.16 0.72 1.85
C VAL A 81 -1.43 -0.11 1.78
N GLY A 82 -2.50 0.46 1.27
CA GLY A 82 -3.72 -0.27 0.88
C GLY A 82 -3.85 -0.38 -0.63
N THR A 83 -4.64 -1.34 -1.10
CA THR A 83 -5.00 -1.47 -2.52
C THR A 83 -5.84 -0.30 -3.02
N GLY A 84 -6.53 0.36 -2.10
CA GLY A 84 -7.61 1.29 -2.45
C GLY A 84 -8.84 0.56 -2.99
N GLY A 85 -9.84 1.34 -3.42
CA GLY A 85 -11.04 0.78 -4.05
C GLY A 85 -12.02 0.07 -3.11
N ASP A 86 -11.85 0.22 -1.80
CA ASP A 86 -12.68 -0.34 -0.74
C ASP A 86 -14.02 0.42 -0.54
N GLY A 87 -14.12 1.63 -1.10
CA GLY A 87 -15.31 2.49 -1.00
C GLY A 87 -15.54 3.10 0.40
N SER A 88 -14.58 2.99 1.31
CA SER A 88 -14.71 3.48 2.70
C SER A 88 -14.70 5.01 2.80
N ASN A 89 -14.02 5.70 1.90
CA ASN A 89 -13.70 7.11 2.00
C ASN A 89 -13.02 7.49 3.34
N SER A 90 -12.23 6.56 3.90
CA SER A 90 -11.48 6.79 5.14
C SER A 90 -10.48 7.94 4.98
N PHE A 91 -10.14 8.60 6.10
CA PHE A 91 -8.99 9.49 6.09
C PHE A 91 -7.69 8.71 5.78
N ASN A 92 -6.60 9.40 5.50
CA ASN A 92 -5.35 8.75 5.11
C ASN A 92 -4.66 8.01 6.30
N ILE A 93 -5.27 6.90 6.75
CA ILE A 93 -4.84 6.09 7.90
C ILE A 93 -3.40 5.62 7.70
N SER A 94 -3.11 4.94 6.59
CA SER A 94 -1.77 4.41 6.32
C SER A 94 -0.70 5.51 6.19
N THR A 95 -1.06 6.71 5.66
CA THR A 95 -0.12 7.84 5.56
C THR A 95 0.23 8.38 6.93
N THR A 96 -0.77 8.57 7.80
CA THR A 96 -0.56 9.03 9.18
C THR A 96 0.23 7.99 9.98
N SER A 97 -0.09 6.70 9.82
CA SER A 97 0.61 5.58 10.47
C SER A 97 2.07 5.46 10.01
N ALA A 98 2.36 5.77 8.74
CA ALA A 98 3.72 5.80 8.19
C ALA A 98 4.62 6.80 8.93
N LEU A 99 4.10 8.00 9.24
CA LEU A 99 4.83 9.03 10.00
C LEU A 99 5.13 8.56 11.43
N VAL A 100 4.17 7.88 12.08
CA VAL A 100 4.38 7.31 13.43
C VAL A 100 5.42 6.18 13.38
N ALA A 101 5.35 5.30 12.37
CA ALA A 101 6.32 4.22 12.20
C ALA A 101 7.76 4.77 11.95
N ALA A 102 7.89 5.82 11.14
CA ALA A 102 9.15 6.51 10.90
C ALA A 102 9.70 7.15 12.19
N ALA A 103 8.84 7.78 12.99
CA ALA A 103 9.20 8.32 14.31
C ALA A 103 9.71 7.23 15.28
N GLY A 104 9.26 5.98 15.11
CA GLY A 104 9.73 4.80 15.82
C GLY A 104 11.05 4.22 15.28
N GLY A 105 11.70 4.92 14.36
CA GLY A 105 13.02 4.53 13.82
C GLY A 105 12.96 3.48 12.72
N MET A 106 11.83 3.37 12.02
CA MET A 106 11.72 2.58 10.79
C MET A 106 12.15 3.40 9.57
N LYS A 107 12.59 2.71 8.52
CA LYS A 107 12.85 3.32 7.21
C LYS A 107 11.63 3.08 6.32
N VAL A 108 10.70 4.03 6.34
CA VAL A 108 9.41 3.92 5.65
C VAL A 108 9.51 4.51 4.25
N ALA A 109 9.45 3.66 3.23
CA ALA A 109 9.44 4.09 1.83
C ALA A 109 8.02 3.90 1.28
N LYS A 110 7.19 4.94 1.42
CA LYS A 110 5.78 4.84 1.04
C LYS A 110 5.61 5.06 -0.46
N HIS A 111 4.99 4.10 -1.13
CA HIS A 111 4.57 4.22 -2.52
C HIS A 111 3.10 4.62 -2.59
N GLY A 112 2.73 5.52 -3.48
CA GLY A 112 1.35 5.95 -3.59
C GLY A 112 1.07 6.89 -4.75
N ASN A 113 -0.22 7.19 -4.93
CA ASN A 113 -0.71 8.02 -6.02
C ASN A 113 -1.73 9.04 -5.52
N ARG A 114 -2.23 9.87 -6.44
CA ARG A 114 -3.41 10.70 -6.23
C ARG A 114 -4.67 9.84 -6.12
N ALA A 115 -5.74 10.42 -5.61
CA ALA A 115 -7.02 9.76 -5.51
C ALA A 115 -7.51 9.24 -6.88
N ALA A 116 -7.98 7.98 -6.88
CA ALA A 116 -8.64 7.38 -8.06
C ALA A 116 -10.17 7.37 -7.89
N SER A 117 -10.66 6.99 -6.72
CA SER A 117 -12.09 6.88 -6.40
C SER A 117 -12.48 7.59 -5.09
N SER A 118 -11.51 7.83 -4.20
CA SER A 118 -11.70 8.60 -2.97
C SER A 118 -11.58 10.12 -3.22
N LYS A 119 -11.81 10.91 -2.16
CA LYS A 119 -11.66 12.38 -2.22
C LYS A 119 -10.22 12.85 -2.04
N CYS A 120 -9.34 12.00 -1.49
CA CYS A 120 -7.96 12.34 -1.17
C CYS A 120 -7.08 11.09 -1.20
N GLY A 121 -6.14 11.02 -2.12
CA GLY A 121 -5.11 10.00 -2.17
C GLY A 121 -3.91 10.33 -1.27
N THR A 122 -2.95 9.41 -1.19
CA THR A 122 -1.72 9.63 -0.41
C THR A 122 -0.95 10.87 -0.88
N ALA A 123 -0.78 11.03 -2.20
CA ALA A 123 -0.07 12.18 -2.77
C ALA A 123 -0.77 13.49 -2.46
N ASP A 124 -2.11 13.53 -2.57
CA ASP A 124 -2.90 14.73 -2.29
C ASP A 124 -2.79 15.15 -0.81
N CYS A 125 -2.84 14.18 0.11
CA CYS A 125 -2.67 14.43 1.54
C CYS A 125 -1.26 14.95 1.87
N LEU A 126 -0.21 14.34 1.32
CA LEU A 126 1.17 14.77 1.56
C LEU A 126 1.45 16.17 1.00
N GLU A 127 0.94 16.50 -0.19
CA GLU A 127 1.01 17.87 -0.73
C GLU A 127 0.28 18.88 0.18
N ALA A 128 -0.92 18.55 0.64
CA ALA A 128 -1.67 19.43 1.55
C ALA A 128 -0.99 19.57 2.93
N LEU A 129 -0.19 18.59 3.36
CA LEU A 129 0.68 18.69 4.53
C LEU A 129 1.89 19.59 4.29
N GLY A 130 2.24 19.92 3.04
CA GLY A 130 3.39 20.73 2.66
C GLY A 130 4.62 19.92 2.23
N VAL A 131 4.49 18.59 2.06
CA VAL A 131 5.58 17.72 1.60
C VAL A 131 5.73 17.84 0.08
N ASN A 132 6.95 18.06 -0.41
CA ASN A 132 7.24 17.94 -1.83
C ASN A 132 7.20 16.47 -2.24
N ILE A 133 6.23 16.10 -3.07
CA ILE A 133 6.04 14.73 -3.53
C ILE A 133 6.87 14.36 -4.78
N GLN A 134 7.53 15.33 -5.40
CA GLN A 134 8.34 15.14 -6.62
C GLN A 134 9.78 14.72 -6.29
N GLN A 135 9.93 13.76 -5.38
CA GLN A 135 11.23 13.30 -4.90
C GLN A 135 11.90 12.39 -5.94
N ASP A 136 13.15 12.70 -6.28
CA ASP A 136 14.03 11.83 -7.07
C ASP A 136 14.59 10.69 -6.19
N PRO A 137 15.13 9.60 -6.77
CA PRO A 137 15.69 8.50 -6.00
C PRO A 137 16.73 8.93 -4.97
N GLU A 138 17.62 9.86 -5.33
CA GLU A 138 18.66 10.40 -4.45
C GLU A 138 18.05 11.15 -3.26
N LYS A 139 17.01 11.96 -3.50
CA LYS A 139 16.28 12.66 -2.44
C LYS A 139 15.54 11.67 -1.55
N CYS A 140 14.95 10.60 -2.10
CA CYS A 140 14.33 9.55 -1.30
C CYS A 140 15.34 8.87 -0.36
N VAL A 141 16.55 8.57 -0.84
CA VAL A 141 17.62 8.00 0.00
C VAL A 141 18.04 8.97 1.11
N GLU A 142 18.19 10.26 0.80
CA GLU A 142 18.48 11.31 1.79
C GLU A 142 17.39 11.34 2.87
N LEU A 143 16.12 11.43 2.46
CA LEU A 143 14.99 11.50 3.39
C LEU A 143 14.86 10.23 4.24
N LEU A 144 15.11 9.04 3.68
CA LEU A 144 15.15 7.82 4.47
C LEU A 144 16.25 7.86 5.53
N ASN A 145 17.43 8.40 5.22
CA ASN A 145 18.53 8.52 6.19
C ASN A 145 18.21 9.55 7.27
N GLU A 146 17.78 10.74 6.89
CA GLU A 146 17.64 11.89 7.78
C GLU A 146 16.33 11.91 8.59
N VAL A 147 15.22 11.45 7.97
CA VAL A 147 13.87 11.52 8.55
C VAL A 147 13.34 10.14 8.90
N GLY A 148 13.75 9.12 8.13
CA GLY A 148 13.17 7.78 8.20
C GLY A 148 11.96 7.59 7.28
N MET A 149 11.57 8.57 6.47
CA MET A 149 10.45 8.44 5.55
C MET A 149 10.72 9.15 4.23
N CYS A 150 10.37 8.49 3.11
CA CYS A 150 10.28 9.09 1.78
C CYS A 150 8.96 8.73 1.09
N PHE A 151 8.69 9.36 -0.05
CA PHE A 151 7.50 9.10 -0.86
C PHE A 151 7.86 8.83 -2.32
N PHE A 152 7.51 7.64 -2.79
CA PHE A 152 7.59 7.29 -4.21
C PHE A 152 6.26 7.64 -4.90
N PHE A 153 6.25 8.76 -5.60
CA PHE A 153 5.07 9.18 -6.35
C PHE A 153 4.89 8.33 -7.61
N ALA A 154 3.84 7.52 -7.66
CA ALA A 154 3.64 6.51 -8.68
C ALA A 154 3.72 7.05 -10.13
N GLN A 155 3.23 8.27 -10.40
CA GLN A 155 3.29 8.86 -11.73
C GLN A 155 4.72 9.18 -12.18
N LYS A 156 5.62 9.48 -11.24
CA LYS A 156 7.03 9.73 -11.52
C LYS A 156 7.81 8.43 -11.70
N TYR A 157 7.52 7.43 -10.89
CA TYR A 157 8.30 6.18 -10.86
C TYR A 157 7.80 5.12 -11.86
N HIS A 158 6.54 5.17 -12.29
CA HIS A 158 5.93 4.22 -13.23
C HIS A 158 5.45 4.91 -14.51
N THR A 159 6.36 5.50 -15.28
CA THR A 159 6.04 6.25 -16.51
C THR A 159 5.40 5.37 -17.59
N SER A 160 5.68 4.05 -17.60
CA SER A 160 5.08 3.07 -18.51
C SER A 160 3.56 2.89 -18.32
N MET A 161 3.02 3.35 -17.20
CA MET A 161 1.55 3.35 -16.97
C MET A 161 0.77 4.17 -18.00
N LYS A 162 1.43 5.04 -18.75
CA LYS A 162 0.82 5.75 -19.90
C LYS A 162 0.21 4.80 -20.94
N TYR A 163 0.71 3.58 -21.09
CA TYR A 163 0.20 2.59 -22.05
C TYR A 163 -1.07 1.87 -21.59
N VAL A 164 -1.39 1.91 -20.28
CA VAL A 164 -2.58 1.23 -19.73
C VAL A 164 -3.54 2.17 -19.00
N GLY A 165 -3.07 3.30 -18.51
CA GLY A 165 -3.89 4.24 -17.74
C GLY A 165 -5.18 4.69 -18.45
N PRO A 166 -5.11 5.17 -19.71
CA PRO A 166 -6.29 5.52 -20.49
C PRO A 166 -7.25 4.35 -20.69
N ILE A 167 -6.72 3.16 -20.99
CA ILE A 167 -7.50 1.94 -21.23
C ILE A 167 -8.26 1.53 -19.96
N ARG A 168 -7.59 1.53 -18.81
CA ARG A 168 -8.23 1.24 -17.51
C ARG A 168 -9.37 2.20 -17.19
N LYS A 169 -9.17 3.49 -17.48
CA LYS A 169 -10.20 4.51 -17.29
C LYS A 169 -11.41 4.28 -18.19
N GLU A 170 -11.19 3.90 -19.44
CA GLU A 170 -12.23 3.63 -20.43
C GLU A 170 -12.99 2.34 -20.10
N LEU A 171 -12.29 1.28 -19.68
CA LEU A 171 -12.91 0.02 -19.26
C LEU A 171 -13.80 0.18 -18.03
N GLY A 172 -13.45 1.03 -17.08
CA GLY A 172 -14.24 1.30 -15.87
C GLY A 172 -14.46 0.10 -14.95
N ILE A 173 -13.71 -0.99 -15.14
CA ILE A 173 -13.78 -2.22 -14.34
C ILE A 173 -12.53 -2.41 -13.49
N ARG A 174 -12.60 -3.27 -12.48
CA ARG A 174 -11.41 -3.73 -11.77
C ARG A 174 -10.60 -4.66 -12.66
N THR A 175 -9.28 -4.53 -12.60
CA THR A 175 -8.32 -5.36 -13.32
C THR A 175 -7.17 -5.70 -12.37
N VAL A 176 -6.26 -6.57 -12.78
CA VAL A 176 -5.04 -6.90 -12.01
C VAL A 176 -4.29 -5.64 -11.53
N PHE A 177 -4.33 -4.53 -12.26
CA PHE A 177 -3.72 -3.26 -11.85
C PHE A 177 -4.31 -2.64 -10.58
N ASN A 178 -5.47 -3.10 -10.10
CA ASN A 178 -6.02 -2.63 -8.83
C ASN A 178 -5.30 -3.22 -7.61
N ILE A 179 -4.57 -4.31 -7.81
CA ILE A 179 -3.78 -4.98 -6.75
C ILE A 179 -2.27 -4.86 -6.98
N LEU A 180 -1.82 -4.47 -8.19
CA LEU A 180 -0.39 -4.37 -8.49
C LEU A 180 0.30 -3.17 -7.83
N GLY A 181 -0.40 -2.05 -7.61
CA GLY A 181 0.20 -0.85 -7.01
C GLY A 181 1.02 -1.13 -5.75
N PRO A 182 0.44 -1.77 -4.72
CA PRO A 182 1.15 -2.15 -3.49
C PRO A 182 2.30 -3.15 -3.67
N LEU A 183 2.35 -3.85 -4.80
CA LEU A 183 3.36 -4.88 -5.09
C LEU A 183 4.55 -4.34 -5.88
N THR A 184 4.49 -3.07 -6.31
CA THR A 184 5.44 -2.49 -7.28
C THR A 184 6.22 -1.30 -6.73
N ASN A 185 6.43 -1.25 -5.42
CA ASN A 185 7.23 -0.21 -4.78
C ASN A 185 8.65 -0.19 -5.36
N PRO A 186 9.13 0.97 -5.87
CA PRO A 186 10.43 1.12 -6.53
C PRO A 186 11.65 0.78 -5.66
N GLY A 187 11.50 0.88 -4.33
CA GLY A 187 12.56 0.57 -3.37
C GLY A 187 12.63 -0.89 -2.94
N SER A 188 11.73 -1.75 -3.43
CA SER A 188 11.70 -3.19 -3.12
C SER A 188 11.73 -3.49 -1.60
N PRO A 189 10.69 -3.10 -0.84
CA PRO A 189 10.64 -3.24 0.62
C PRO A 189 10.84 -4.69 1.05
N LYS A 190 11.51 -4.88 2.19
CA LYS A 190 11.70 -6.19 2.82
C LYS A 190 10.66 -6.46 3.90
N MET A 191 9.92 -5.45 4.30
CA MET A 191 8.85 -5.52 5.29
C MET A 191 7.63 -4.74 4.77
N GLN A 192 6.41 -5.28 4.96
CA GLN A 192 5.21 -4.62 4.44
C GLN A 192 3.97 -4.88 5.28
N LEU A 193 3.15 -3.84 5.50
CA LEU A 193 1.76 -3.94 5.91
C LEU A 193 0.89 -3.57 4.70
N LEU A 194 0.14 -4.54 4.19
CA LEU A 194 -0.72 -4.38 3.01
C LEU A 194 -2.18 -4.57 3.39
N GLY A 195 -2.99 -3.53 3.22
CA GLY A 195 -4.44 -3.63 3.28
C GLY A 195 -5.07 -3.98 1.94
N VAL A 196 -6.10 -4.82 1.95
CA VAL A 196 -6.80 -5.27 0.74
C VAL A 196 -8.29 -4.94 0.79
N TYR A 197 -8.89 -4.66 -0.39
CA TYR A 197 -10.31 -4.30 -0.50
C TYR A 197 -11.27 -5.48 -0.38
N ASP A 198 -10.76 -6.70 -0.41
CA ASP A 198 -11.58 -7.93 -0.32
C ASP A 198 -10.81 -9.04 0.40
N GLU A 199 -11.53 -9.83 1.19
CA GLU A 199 -10.97 -10.84 2.09
C GLU A 199 -10.26 -11.97 1.33
N TYR A 200 -10.75 -12.34 0.14
CA TYR A 200 -10.13 -13.42 -0.65
C TYR A 200 -8.69 -13.09 -1.09
N LEU A 201 -8.31 -11.82 -1.08
CA LEU A 201 -6.95 -11.37 -1.45
C LEU A 201 -5.92 -11.52 -0.31
N VAL A 202 -6.37 -11.71 0.93
CA VAL A 202 -5.48 -11.68 2.11
C VAL A 202 -4.36 -12.71 2.00
N GLN A 203 -4.68 -13.96 1.85
CA GLN A 203 -3.66 -15.03 1.76
C GLN A 203 -2.94 -15.06 0.42
N PRO A 204 -3.60 -14.94 -0.76
CA PRO A 204 -2.89 -14.88 -2.04
C PRO A 204 -1.86 -13.76 -2.13
N LEU A 205 -2.18 -12.54 -1.68
CA LEU A 205 -1.22 -11.43 -1.75
C LEU A 205 -0.08 -11.57 -0.72
N ALA A 206 -0.30 -12.23 0.42
CA ALA A 206 0.79 -12.58 1.32
C ALA A 206 1.80 -13.54 0.64
N GLN A 207 1.32 -14.53 -0.09
CA GLN A 207 2.17 -15.43 -0.87
C GLN A 207 2.90 -14.69 -1.99
N VAL A 208 2.22 -13.80 -2.71
CA VAL A 208 2.84 -12.97 -3.76
C VAL A 208 3.95 -12.09 -3.17
N LEU A 209 3.71 -11.44 -2.03
CA LEU A 209 4.73 -10.61 -1.38
C LEU A 209 5.98 -11.43 -1.01
N MET A 210 5.81 -12.65 -0.47
CA MET A 210 6.92 -13.53 -0.19
C MET A 210 7.69 -13.92 -1.47
N ASN A 211 6.97 -14.26 -2.54
CA ASN A 211 7.57 -14.59 -3.84
C ASN A 211 8.35 -13.39 -4.43
N LEU A 212 7.90 -12.17 -4.17
CA LEU A 212 8.56 -10.92 -4.57
C LEU A 212 9.70 -10.50 -3.62
N GLY A 213 10.04 -11.31 -2.62
CA GLY A 213 11.19 -11.13 -1.74
C GLY A 213 10.94 -10.27 -0.50
N VAL A 214 9.66 -10.03 -0.13
CA VAL A 214 9.32 -9.46 1.18
C VAL A 214 9.51 -10.54 2.24
N LYS A 215 10.30 -10.24 3.27
CA LYS A 215 10.68 -11.23 4.29
C LYS A 215 9.71 -11.31 5.46
N ARG A 216 9.05 -10.19 5.77
CA ARG A 216 8.15 -10.07 6.92
C ARG A 216 7.02 -9.10 6.63
N GLY A 217 5.79 -9.45 6.99
CA GLY A 217 4.67 -8.56 6.81
C GLY A 217 3.34 -9.12 7.28
N MET A 218 2.32 -8.30 7.07
CA MET A 218 0.92 -8.67 7.23
C MET A 218 0.14 -8.21 6.01
N VAL A 219 -0.77 -9.06 5.52
CA VAL A 219 -1.85 -8.66 4.62
C VAL A 219 -3.13 -8.66 5.44
N VAL A 220 -3.87 -7.56 5.39
CA VAL A 220 -5.01 -7.31 6.27
C VAL A 220 -6.26 -6.90 5.51
N TYR A 221 -7.41 -7.28 6.04
CA TYR A 221 -8.73 -6.88 5.55
C TYR A 221 -9.65 -6.58 6.71
N GLY A 222 -10.08 -5.35 6.88
CA GLY A 222 -11.16 -4.98 7.79
C GLY A 222 -12.47 -5.57 7.29
N GLN A 223 -13.14 -6.38 8.13
CA GLN A 223 -14.36 -7.12 7.74
C GLN A 223 -15.56 -6.21 7.44
N ASP A 224 -15.42 -4.92 7.66
CA ASP A 224 -16.31 -3.86 7.20
C ASP A 224 -15.93 -3.27 5.83
N ARG A 225 -15.12 -3.99 5.06
CA ARG A 225 -14.58 -3.59 3.76
C ARG A 225 -13.63 -2.39 3.84
N LEU A 226 -12.70 -2.45 4.78
CA LEU A 226 -11.64 -1.45 4.93
C LEU A 226 -10.30 -2.09 4.55
N ASP A 227 -9.55 -1.46 3.67
CA ASP A 227 -8.19 -1.90 3.30
C ASP A 227 -7.11 -1.42 4.29
N GLU A 228 -7.44 -1.54 5.58
CA GLU A 228 -6.60 -1.20 6.73
C GLU A 228 -6.94 -2.14 7.91
N ILE A 229 -6.19 -2.10 8.99
CA ILE A 229 -6.63 -2.67 10.27
C ILE A 229 -7.76 -1.80 10.81
N SER A 230 -8.97 -2.38 10.89
CA SER A 230 -10.18 -1.64 11.22
C SER A 230 -10.33 -1.41 12.72
N LEU A 231 -10.80 -0.20 13.07
CA LEU A 231 -11.30 0.10 14.40
C LEU A 231 -12.82 -0.11 14.53
N SER A 232 -13.53 -0.27 13.42
CA SER A 232 -15.00 -0.42 13.40
C SER A 232 -15.46 -1.88 13.29
N ALA A 233 -14.55 -2.81 12.95
CA ALA A 233 -14.85 -4.23 12.76
C ALA A 233 -13.65 -5.12 13.13
N PRO A 234 -13.84 -6.45 13.20
CA PRO A 234 -12.71 -7.37 13.19
C PRO A 234 -11.88 -7.24 11.92
N THR A 235 -10.62 -7.61 11.98
CA THR A 235 -9.71 -7.62 10.82
C THR A 235 -9.16 -9.01 10.59
N THR A 236 -9.32 -9.53 9.39
CA THR A 236 -8.67 -10.76 8.92
C THR A 236 -7.22 -10.44 8.59
N VAL A 237 -6.29 -11.24 9.12
CA VAL A 237 -4.84 -11.05 8.99
C VAL A 237 -4.20 -12.31 8.45
N CYS A 238 -3.34 -12.15 7.46
CA CYS A 238 -2.32 -13.14 7.11
C CYS A 238 -0.95 -12.55 7.45
N GLU A 239 -0.35 -13.01 8.53
CA GLU A 239 1.00 -12.66 8.94
C GLU A 239 2.00 -13.65 8.33
N PHE A 240 3.12 -13.14 7.83
CA PHE A 240 4.20 -13.97 7.31
C PHE A 240 5.58 -13.45 7.75
N LYS A 241 6.50 -14.38 7.92
CA LYS A 241 7.88 -14.09 8.29
C LYS A 241 8.81 -15.24 7.88
N ASP A 242 9.87 -14.94 7.12
CA ASP A 242 10.93 -15.88 6.76
C ASP A 242 10.39 -17.23 6.22
N GLY A 243 9.38 -17.18 5.34
CA GLY A 243 8.74 -18.36 4.73
C GLY A 243 7.61 -18.99 5.56
N TRP A 244 7.38 -18.52 6.78
CA TRP A 244 6.27 -18.93 7.61
C TRP A 244 5.05 -18.01 7.40
N MET A 245 3.85 -18.58 7.44
CA MET A 245 2.58 -17.86 7.25
C MET A 245 1.51 -18.34 8.24
N LYS A 246 0.70 -17.41 8.78
CA LYS A 246 -0.40 -17.71 9.68
C LYS A 246 -1.58 -16.79 9.43
N ASN A 247 -2.77 -17.37 9.32
CA ASN A 247 -4.04 -16.64 9.26
C ASN A 247 -4.69 -16.58 10.65
N TYR A 248 -5.21 -15.40 11.01
CA TYR A 248 -5.97 -15.18 12.24
C TYR A 248 -6.85 -13.93 12.12
N VAL A 249 -7.71 -13.71 13.09
CA VAL A 249 -8.56 -12.52 13.20
C VAL A 249 -8.19 -11.76 14.45
N ILE A 250 -8.11 -10.45 14.36
CA ILE A 250 -7.94 -9.53 15.47
C ILE A 250 -9.14 -8.61 15.59
N LYS A 251 -9.32 -8.04 16.77
CA LYS A 251 -10.41 -7.10 17.09
C LYS A 251 -9.85 -5.90 17.83
N PRO A 252 -10.47 -4.72 17.74
CA PRO A 252 -10.07 -3.55 18.54
C PRO A 252 -9.99 -3.84 20.05
N GLU A 253 -10.90 -4.67 20.55
CA GLU A 253 -10.97 -5.05 21.94
C GLU A 253 -9.74 -5.85 22.43
N ASP A 254 -9.06 -6.57 21.54
CA ASP A 254 -7.82 -7.29 21.86
C ASP A 254 -6.67 -6.33 22.25
N PHE A 255 -6.82 -5.05 21.92
CA PHE A 255 -5.89 -3.96 22.23
C PHE A 255 -6.46 -2.96 23.25
N GLY A 256 -7.57 -3.32 23.91
CA GLY A 256 -8.25 -2.46 24.90
C GLY A 256 -8.95 -1.24 24.29
N MET A 257 -9.29 -1.29 23.00
CA MET A 257 -9.98 -0.20 22.28
C MET A 257 -11.45 -0.53 22.08
N GLU A 258 -12.31 0.46 22.25
CA GLU A 258 -13.72 0.37 21.87
C GLU A 258 -13.87 0.53 20.36
N ARG A 259 -14.83 -0.19 19.79
CA ARG A 259 -15.17 -0.02 18.36
C ARG A 259 -15.82 1.33 18.14
N CYS A 260 -15.45 1.94 17.03
CA CYS A 260 -16.16 3.09 16.48
C CYS A 260 -17.16 2.68 15.39
N THR A 261 -17.85 3.63 14.82
CA THR A 261 -18.60 3.44 13.58
C THR A 261 -17.69 3.72 12.38
N LYS A 262 -18.04 3.18 11.21
CA LYS A 262 -17.31 3.47 9.97
C LYS A 262 -17.33 4.97 9.63
N ALA A 263 -18.41 5.67 9.99
CA ALA A 263 -18.56 7.12 9.80
C ALA A 263 -17.50 7.93 10.58
N ASP A 264 -17.07 7.45 11.74
CA ASP A 264 -16.04 8.11 12.53
C ASP A 264 -14.66 8.12 11.86
N LEU A 265 -14.44 7.23 10.90
CA LEU A 265 -13.18 7.10 10.16
C LEU A 265 -13.17 7.83 8.81
N VAL A 266 -14.28 8.41 8.40
CA VAL A 266 -14.39 9.12 7.13
C VAL A 266 -13.44 10.33 7.13
N GLY A 267 -12.74 10.50 6.01
CA GLY A 267 -11.93 11.67 5.68
C GLY A 267 -12.72 12.68 4.83
N GLY A 268 -11.97 13.57 4.20
CA GLY A 268 -12.53 14.63 3.36
C GLY A 268 -11.63 15.01 2.19
N LEU A 269 -11.63 16.29 1.87
CA LEU A 269 -10.72 16.87 0.88
C LEU A 269 -9.27 16.84 1.39
N PRO A 270 -8.27 17.09 0.54
CA PRO A 270 -6.86 17.04 0.93
C PRO A 270 -6.52 17.88 2.18
N GLU A 271 -7.03 19.08 2.28
CA GLU A 271 -6.80 20.01 3.41
C GLU A 271 -7.43 19.48 4.71
N GLU A 272 -8.61 18.84 4.61
CA GLU A 272 -9.29 18.23 5.76
C GLU A 272 -8.49 17.01 6.25
N ASN A 273 -8.00 16.17 5.35
CA ASN A 273 -7.18 15.01 5.69
C ASN A 273 -5.81 15.42 6.25
N ALA A 274 -5.19 16.47 5.71
CA ALA A 274 -3.97 17.05 6.24
C ALA A 274 -4.18 17.56 7.68
N LYS A 275 -5.31 18.23 7.93
CA LYS A 275 -5.67 18.67 9.28
C LYS A 275 -5.88 17.49 10.24
N ILE A 276 -6.61 16.47 9.83
CA ILE A 276 -6.81 15.24 10.63
C ILE A 276 -5.46 14.62 10.99
N THR A 277 -4.55 14.48 10.02
CA THR A 277 -3.20 13.95 10.26
C THR A 277 -2.43 14.80 11.26
N ARG A 278 -2.40 16.13 11.09
CA ARG A 278 -1.71 17.04 12.04
C ARG A 278 -2.31 16.97 13.45
N ASP A 279 -3.63 16.97 13.57
CA ASP A 279 -4.32 16.91 14.86
C ASP A 279 -3.97 15.60 15.59
N ILE A 280 -3.97 14.45 14.90
CA ILE A 280 -3.58 13.16 15.48
C ILE A 280 -2.12 13.19 15.95
N LEU A 281 -1.21 13.65 15.10
CA LEU A 281 0.22 13.70 15.44
C LEU A 281 0.53 14.73 16.55
N ALA A 282 -0.36 15.70 16.77
CA ALA A 282 -0.31 16.63 17.90
C ALA A 282 -0.96 16.08 19.18
N GLY A 283 -1.44 14.84 19.16
CA GLY A 283 -1.97 14.18 20.37
C GLY A 283 -3.50 14.20 20.52
N ALA A 284 -4.25 14.64 19.50
CA ALA A 284 -5.72 14.60 19.55
C ALA A 284 -6.22 13.19 19.82
N GLN A 285 -7.19 13.06 20.71
CA GLN A 285 -7.79 11.77 21.09
C GLN A 285 -9.00 11.43 20.21
N GLY A 286 -9.40 10.16 20.20
CA GLY A 286 -10.63 9.71 19.55
C GLY A 286 -10.41 8.59 18.52
N PRO A 287 -11.49 8.20 17.80
CA PRO A 287 -11.46 7.03 16.92
C PRO A 287 -10.39 7.09 15.83
N LYS A 288 -10.18 8.23 15.20
CA LYS A 288 -9.16 8.38 14.14
C LYS A 288 -7.74 8.12 14.66
N ARG A 289 -7.42 8.62 15.87
CA ARG A 289 -6.14 8.31 16.52
C ARG A 289 -6.03 6.80 16.79
N ASN A 290 -7.07 6.17 17.35
CA ASN A 290 -7.04 4.75 17.66
C ASN A 290 -6.84 3.88 16.42
N ALA A 291 -7.44 4.24 15.28
CA ALA A 291 -7.18 3.58 14.00
C ALA A 291 -5.71 3.71 13.57
N VAL A 292 -5.10 4.89 13.76
CA VAL A 292 -3.66 5.09 13.51
C VAL A 292 -2.81 4.26 14.48
N LEU A 293 -3.17 4.18 15.75
CA LEU A 293 -2.43 3.37 16.73
C LEU A 293 -2.39 1.89 16.37
N LEU A 294 -3.50 1.32 15.85
CA LEU A 294 -3.55 -0.06 15.37
C LEU A 294 -2.62 -0.27 14.16
N ASN A 295 -2.73 0.56 13.14
CA ASN A 295 -1.95 0.40 11.91
C ASN A 295 -0.46 0.73 12.11
N ALA A 296 -0.13 1.77 12.88
CA ALA A 296 1.24 2.08 13.26
C ALA A 296 1.84 1.02 14.20
N GLY A 297 1.04 0.51 15.13
CA GLY A 297 1.44 -0.55 16.06
C GLY A 297 1.82 -1.84 15.34
N ALA A 298 0.99 -2.27 14.36
CA ALA A 298 1.30 -3.39 13.48
C ALA A 298 2.60 -3.14 12.71
N SER A 299 2.77 -1.93 12.16
CA SER A 299 3.98 -1.53 11.43
C SER A 299 5.23 -1.65 12.31
N LEU A 300 5.19 -1.11 13.53
CA LEU A 300 6.30 -1.17 14.49
C LEU A 300 6.62 -2.61 14.91
N TYR A 301 5.62 -3.46 15.06
CA TYR A 301 5.80 -4.88 15.33
C TYR A 301 6.45 -5.60 14.13
N ILE A 302 5.95 -5.39 12.91
CA ILE A 302 6.53 -5.93 11.68
C ILE A 302 8.00 -5.47 11.55
N GLY A 303 8.29 -4.22 11.84
CA GLY A 303 9.64 -3.63 11.80
C GLY A 303 10.57 -4.06 12.94
N GLY A 304 10.10 -4.93 13.86
CA GLY A 304 10.89 -5.40 15.00
C GLY A 304 11.22 -4.32 16.05
N LYS A 305 10.45 -3.22 16.05
CA LYS A 305 10.58 -2.14 17.05
C LYS A 305 9.79 -2.43 18.33
N ALA A 306 8.91 -3.42 18.29
CA ALA A 306 8.12 -3.91 19.41
C ALA A 306 8.12 -5.44 19.43
N ALA A 307 8.05 -6.04 20.62
CA ALA A 307 8.09 -7.49 20.82
C ALA A 307 6.77 -8.17 20.40
N SER A 308 5.67 -7.46 20.53
CA SER A 308 4.33 -7.90 20.14
C SER A 308 3.55 -6.78 19.45
N PHE A 309 2.45 -7.12 18.79
CA PHE A 309 1.58 -6.12 18.20
C PHE A 309 1.01 -5.18 19.29
N ALA A 310 0.59 -5.71 20.44
CA ALA A 310 0.09 -4.89 21.55
C ALA A 310 1.16 -3.91 22.08
N ASP A 311 2.42 -4.32 22.15
CA ASP A 311 3.53 -3.42 22.51
C ASP A 311 3.77 -2.37 21.43
N GLY A 312 3.58 -2.74 20.16
CA GLY A 312 3.64 -1.79 19.03
C GLY A 312 2.57 -0.70 19.14
N VAL A 313 1.35 -1.05 19.54
CA VAL A 313 0.26 -0.08 19.77
C VAL A 313 0.61 0.89 20.91
N LYS A 314 1.18 0.39 22.02
CA LYS A 314 1.65 1.25 23.13
C LYS A 314 2.77 2.19 22.68
N LEU A 315 3.76 1.66 21.94
CA LEU A 315 4.85 2.46 21.40
C LEU A 315 4.34 3.53 20.43
N ALA A 316 3.36 3.21 19.57
CA ALA A 316 2.74 4.19 18.68
C ALA A 316 2.09 5.35 19.47
N ALA A 317 1.40 5.05 20.56
CA ALA A 317 0.83 6.07 21.45
C ALA A 317 1.93 6.96 22.07
N GLU A 318 3.00 6.38 22.59
CA GLU A 318 4.15 7.12 23.14
C GLU A 318 4.80 8.03 22.13
N LEU A 319 4.95 7.59 20.86
CA LEU A 319 5.55 8.38 19.78
C LEU A 319 4.69 9.59 19.40
N ILE A 320 3.38 9.46 19.46
CA ILE A 320 2.44 10.57 19.25
C ILE A 320 2.49 11.52 20.47
N ASP A 321 2.29 10.99 21.68
CA ASP A 321 2.14 11.79 22.90
C ASP A 321 3.42 12.53 23.29
N SER A 322 4.60 12.01 22.91
CA SER A 322 5.89 12.72 23.06
C SER A 322 6.16 13.78 22.01
N GLY A 323 5.29 13.91 20.99
CA GLY A 323 5.48 14.83 19.87
C GLY A 323 6.49 14.37 18.82
N LYS A 324 7.13 13.20 18.95
CA LYS A 324 8.12 12.70 17.99
C LYS A 324 7.52 12.47 16.59
N ALA A 325 6.28 11.98 16.53
CA ALA A 325 5.61 11.76 15.25
C ALA A 325 5.33 13.08 14.51
N LEU A 326 4.93 14.15 15.22
CA LEU A 326 4.77 15.48 14.65
C LEU A 326 6.10 16.06 14.19
N GLN A 327 7.17 15.92 14.99
CA GLN A 327 8.52 16.37 14.61
C GLN A 327 9.02 15.65 13.34
N THR A 328 8.69 14.37 13.15
CA THR A 328 9.01 13.62 11.93
C THR A 328 8.32 14.24 10.71
N LEU A 329 7.04 14.60 10.82
CA LEU A 329 6.32 15.30 9.75
C LEU A 329 6.99 16.64 9.42
N GLU A 330 7.27 17.47 10.42
CA GLU A 330 7.87 18.81 10.21
C GLU A 330 9.26 18.68 9.54
N LYS A 331 10.07 17.71 9.97
CA LYS A 331 11.37 17.44 9.35
C LYS A 331 11.21 16.94 7.91
N LEU A 332 10.21 16.10 7.64
CA LEU A 332 9.90 15.63 6.28
C LEU A 332 9.51 16.79 5.36
N ILE A 333 8.65 17.69 5.82
CA ILE A 333 8.26 18.90 5.09
C ILE A 333 9.50 19.75 4.78
N GLU A 334 10.30 20.07 5.80
CA GLU A 334 11.49 20.91 5.65
C GLU A 334 12.46 20.31 4.63
N LEU A 335 12.86 19.05 4.79
CA LEU A 335 13.90 18.43 3.97
C LEU A 335 13.42 18.06 2.57
N SER A 336 12.14 17.74 2.38
CA SER A 336 11.60 17.46 1.05
C SER A 336 11.56 18.70 0.14
N ASN A 337 11.56 19.90 0.71
CA ASN A 337 11.52 21.17 -0.02
C ASN A 337 12.91 21.82 -0.20
N LYS A 338 13.95 21.25 0.33
CA LYS A 338 15.35 21.65 0.10
C LYS A 338 15.95 20.92 -1.09
#